data_b009484c4143a379f388323aaf322d6f
#
_entry.id   b009484c4143a379f388323aaf322d6f
#
_cell.length_a   1.000
_cell.length_b   1.000
_cell.length_c   1.000
_cell.angle_alpha   90.00
_cell.angle_beta   90.00
_cell.angle_gamma   90.00
#
_symmetry.space_group_name_H-M   'P 1'
#
loop_
_entity.id
_entity.type
_entity.pdbx_description
1 polymer ?
#
loop_
_entity_poly.entity_id
_entity_poly.type
_entity_poly.pdbx_seq_one_letter_code
_entity_poly.pdbx_strand_id
1 'polypeptide(L)'
;MPYRRLPNTDQARVRALKAAVEKGDVYNVRDLAISLKTLFEARNFLLKFEAAQIYYTQCYDNQSRASRKHQANVRMARLYISHFIQVLNLAVLRDEIKSVHKELYDLPEANVVPDLLSEAALVEWGRKIIEGEQRRTSQGGIPIYNPTIARVKVHYDIFLDSYERQKSYQSATNRSLDELASMRDLSLIHISEPTRQEA
;
A
#
# COMPACT_ATOMS: atom_id res chain seq x y z
N MET A 1 6.80 7.11 46.50
CA MET A 1 7.08 8.02 45.40
C MET A 1 5.91 7.96 44.40
N PRO A 2 5.36 9.07 43.92
CA PRO A 2 4.30 9.02 42.95
C PRO A 2 4.85 8.44 41.65
N TYR A 3 4.17 7.41 41.12
CA TYR A 3 4.54 6.73 39.88
C TYR A 3 4.29 7.67 38.70
N ARG A 4 5.35 8.19 38.08
CA ARG A 4 5.22 8.98 36.84
C ARG A 4 4.97 8.04 35.67
N ARG A 5 3.77 8.07 35.10
CA ARG A 5 3.49 7.42 33.82
C ARG A 5 4.05 8.28 32.69
N LEU A 6 5.00 7.73 31.96
CA LEU A 6 5.46 8.35 30.70
C LEU A 6 4.33 8.37 29.67
N PRO A 7 4.28 9.38 28.78
CA PRO A 7 3.27 9.43 27.74
C PRO A 7 3.46 8.26 26.75
N ASN A 8 2.45 7.40 26.64
CA ASN A 8 2.48 6.19 25.82
C ASN A 8 1.83 6.34 24.45
N THR A 9 1.11 7.45 24.22
CA THR A 9 0.51 7.76 22.89
C THR A 9 1.17 8.98 22.28
N ASP A 10 1.14 9.07 20.95
CA ASP A 10 1.72 10.20 20.21
C ASP A 10 1.07 11.53 20.62
N GLN A 11 -0.25 11.54 20.80
CA GLN A 11 -0.97 12.71 21.28
C GLN A 11 -0.56 13.12 22.71
N ALA A 12 -0.30 12.15 23.59
CA ALA A 12 0.17 12.44 24.94
C ALA A 12 1.61 12.99 24.90
N ARG A 13 2.47 12.48 24.01
CA ARG A 13 3.83 13.00 23.79
C ARG A 13 3.81 14.45 23.29
N VAL A 14 3.01 14.73 22.28
CA VAL A 14 2.85 16.08 21.75
C VAL A 14 2.35 17.04 22.83
N ARG A 15 1.33 16.64 23.59
CA ARG A 15 0.81 17.48 24.70
C ARG A 15 1.86 17.75 25.77
N ALA A 16 2.65 16.73 26.13
CA ALA A 16 3.71 16.90 27.13
C ALA A 16 4.82 17.84 26.63
N LEU A 17 5.24 17.69 25.38
CA LEU A 17 6.23 18.55 24.74
C LEU A 17 5.72 20.01 24.59
N LYS A 18 4.47 20.20 24.16
CA LYS A 18 3.84 21.54 24.09
C LYS A 18 3.82 22.20 25.47
N ALA A 19 3.35 21.50 26.47
CA ALA A 19 3.31 22.05 27.84
C ALA A 19 4.71 22.41 28.37
N ALA A 20 5.74 21.60 28.03
CA ALA A 20 7.11 21.91 28.40
C ALA A 20 7.64 23.17 27.71
N VAL A 21 7.38 23.30 26.39
CA VAL A 21 7.79 24.48 25.61
C VAL A 21 7.06 25.73 26.08
N GLU A 22 5.74 25.68 26.26
CA GLU A 22 4.93 26.80 26.73
C GLU A 22 5.36 27.29 28.12
N LYS A 23 5.60 26.37 29.05
CA LYS A 23 6.13 26.74 30.38
C LYS A 23 7.52 27.32 30.30
N GLY A 24 8.39 26.78 29.44
CA GLY A 24 9.72 27.30 29.20
C GLY A 24 9.75 28.74 28.66
N ASP A 25 8.70 29.14 27.93
CA ASP A 25 8.57 30.51 27.42
C ASP A 25 8.07 31.53 28.48
N VAL A 26 7.37 31.04 29.50
CA VAL A 26 6.75 31.89 30.55
C VAL A 26 7.70 32.14 31.74
N TYR A 27 8.54 31.17 32.09
CA TYR A 27 9.42 31.26 33.26
C TYR A 27 10.80 31.83 32.89
N ASN A 28 11.37 32.62 33.83
CA ASN A 28 12.75 33.08 33.68
C ASN A 28 13.73 31.90 33.67
N VAL A 29 14.78 32.03 32.87
CA VAL A 29 15.84 31.01 32.69
C VAL A 29 16.43 30.52 34.02
N ARG A 30 16.47 31.37 35.06
CA ARG A 30 17.00 31.06 36.41
C ARG A 30 16.06 30.17 37.21
N ASP A 31 14.79 30.14 36.86
CA ASP A 31 13.76 29.38 37.59
C ASP A 31 13.41 28.07 36.87
N LEU A 32 14.02 27.83 35.72
CA LEU A 32 13.81 26.60 34.94
C LEU A 32 14.84 25.53 35.34
N ALA A 33 14.36 24.36 35.72
CA ALA A 33 15.18 23.15 35.92
C ALA A 33 15.75 22.58 34.60
N ILE A 34 15.55 23.27 33.46
CA ILE A 34 15.90 22.80 32.12
C ILE A 34 16.81 23.84 31.47
N SER A 35 17.88 23.42 30.78
CA SER A 35 18.75 24.33 30.06
C SER A 35 18.02 24.93 28.82
N LEU A 36 18.42 26.15 28.42
CA LEU A 36 17.91 26.77 27.19
C LEU A 36 18.18 25.90 25.95
N LYS A 37 19.30 25.17 25.93
CA LYS A 37 19.63 24.24 24.87
C LYS A 37 18.61 23.12 24.78
N THR A 38 18.27 22.49 25.88
CA THR A 38 17.28 21.43 25.95
C THR A 38 15.89 21.91 25.55
N LEU A 39 15.51 23.14 25.94
CA LEU A 39 14.24 23.73 25.55
C LEU A 39 14.17 23.98 24.03
N PHE A 40 15.27 24.48 23.44
CA PHE A 40 15.37 24.68 22.00
C PHE A 40 15.29 23.34 21.23
N GLU A 41 15.99 22.32 21.72
CA GLU A 41 15.93 20.97 21.16
C GLU A 41 14.53 20.38 21.22
N ALA A 42 13.83 20.51 22.36
CA ALA A 42 12.46 20.06 22.54
C ALA A 42 11.48 20.77 21.58
N ARG A 43 11.66 22.09 21.37
CA ARG A 43 10.85 22.86 20.41
C ARG A 43 11.06 22.38 18.97
N ASN A 44 12.30 22.21 18.54
CA ASN A 44 12.61 21.69 17.20
C ASN A 44 12.13 20.26 17.01
N PHE A 45 12.27 19.44 18.05
CA PHE A 45 11.77 18.08 18.02
C PHE A 45 10.22 18.04 17.91
N LEU A 46 9.51 18.85 18.67
CA LEU A 46 8.05 18.95 18.59
C LEU A 46 7.57 19.27 17.18
N LEU A 47 8.18 20.25 16.51
CA LEU A 47 7.84 20.60 15.13
C LEU A 47 8.05 19.43 14.16
N LYS A 48 9.18 18.73 14.29
CA LYS A 48 9.48 17.56 13.46
C LYS A 48 8.52 16.41 13.73
N PHE A 49 8.19 16.18 14.99
CA PHE A 49 7.29 15.09 15.39
C PHE A 49 5.86 15.32 14.89
N GLU A 50 5.35 16.55 14.98
CA GLU A 50 4.04 16.91 14.42
C GLU A 50 4.02 16.77 12.90
N ALA A 51 5.08 17.22 12.22
CA ALA A 51 5.21 17.06 10.76
C ALA A 51 5.22 15.58 10.35
N ALA A 52 5.96 14.72 11.08
CA ALA A 52 6.01 13.28 10.82
C ALA A 52 4.63 12.61 11.03
N GLN A 53 3.86 13.02 12.05
CA GLN A 53 2.49 12.52 12.27
C GLN A 53 1.56 12.90 11.11
N ILE A 54 1.62 14.15 10.65
CA ILE A 54 0.82 14.62 9.51
C ILE A 54 1.20 13.83 8.26
N TYR A 55 2.48 13.65 8.01
CA TYR A 55 2.98 12.91 6.86
C TYR A 55 2.54 11.43 6.89
N TYR A 56 2.66 10.75 8.03
CA TYR A 56 2.16 9.39 8.19
C TYR A 56 0.66 9.28 7.90
N THR A 57 -0.14 10.21 8.43
CA THR A 57 -1.59 10.23 8.20
C THR A 57 -1.91 10.39 6.71
N GLN A 58 -1.19 11.27 6.00
CA GLN A 58 -1.34 11.45 4.55
C GLN A 58 -0.97 10.19 3.76
N CYS A 59 0.15 9.53 4.13
CA CYS A 59 0.57 8.28 3.51
C CYS A 59 -0.48 7.18 3.71
N TYR A 60 -1.00 7.03 4.93
CA TYR A 60 -2.03 6.05 5.27
C TYR A 60 -3.34 6.29 4.51
N ASP A 61 -3.80 7.54 4.41
CA ASP A 61 -5.01 7.90 3.66
C ASP A 61 -4.85 7.61 2.16
N ASN A 62 -3.69 7.93 1.60
CA ASN A 62 -3.37 7.65 0.20
C ASN A 62 -3.34 6.14 -0.07
N GLN A 63 -2.69 5.36 0.80
CA GLN A 63 -2.68 3.90 0.73
C GLN A 63 -4.09 3.32 0.82
N SER A 64 -4.90 3.79 1.75
CA SER A 64 -6.28 3.33 1.93
C SER A 64 -7.15 3.57 0.69
N ARG A 65 -7.04 4.76 0.08
CA ARG A 65 -7.75 5.08 -1.19
C ARG A 65 -7.25 4.23 -2.35
N ALA A 66 -5.92 4.08 -2.48
CA ALA A 66 -5.31 3.26 -3.52
C ALA A 66 -5.73 1.79 -3.39
N SER A 67 -5.76 1.24 -2.17
CA SER A 67 -6.18 -0.14 -1.89
C SER A 67 -7.64 -0.39 -2.31
N ARG A 68 -8.57 0.52 -2.00
CA ARG A 68 -9.98 0.40 -2.41
C ARG A 68 -10.12 0.39 -3.94
N LYS A 69 -9.40 1.28 -4.63
CA LYS A 69 -9.40 1.35 -6.10
C LYS A 69 -8.79 0.08 -6.70
N HIS A 70 -7.68 -0.37 -6.14
CA HIS A 70 -7.01 -1.61 -6.56
C HIS A 70 -7.92 -2.82 -6.44
N GLN A 71 -8.62 -3.00 -5.32
CA GLN A 71 -9.58 -4.10 -5.14
C GLN A 71 -10.70 -4.10 -6.20
N ALA A 72 -11.17 -2.92 -6.63
CA ALA A 72 -12.15 -2.83 -7.72
C ALA A 72 -11.52 -3.29 -9.05
N ASN A 73 -10.29 -2.88 -9.34
CA ASN A 73 -9.57 -3.27 -10.55
C ASN A 73 -9.25 -4.78 -10.59
N VAL A 74 -8.88 -5.37 -9.45
CA VAL A 74 -8.70 -6.84 -9.29
C VAL A 74 -9.99 -7.58 -9.66
N ARG A 75 -11.15 -7.12 -9.15
CA ARG A 75 -12.45 -7.75 -9.48
C ARG A 75 -12.74 -7.68 -10.98
N MET A 76 -12.49 -6.52 -11.61
CA MET A 76 -12.73 -6.34 -13.04
C MET A 76 -11.78 -7.17 -13.89
N ALA A 77 -10.48 -7.19 -13.59
CA ALA A 77 -9.51 -8.03 -14.30
C ALA A 77 -9.89 -9.52 -14.19
N ARG A 78 -10.20 -9.99 -12.99
CA ARG A 78 -10.66 -11.36 -12.75
C ARG A 78 -11.90 -11.71 -13.57
N LEU A 79 -12.88 -10.81 -13.59
CA LEU A 79 -14.12 -11.01 -14.34
C LEU A 79 -13.82 -11.16 -15.84
N TYR A 80 -13.04 -10.25 -16.43
CA TYR A 80 -12.79 -10.28 -17.86
C TYR A 80 -11.88 -11.44 -18.29
N ILE A 81 -10.87 -11.78 -17.50
CA ILE A 81 -9.99 -12.93 -17.77
C ILE A 81 -10.79 -14.25 -17.67
N SER A 82 -11.54 -14.44 -16.58
CA SER A 82 -12.35 -15.65 -16.41
C SER A 82 -13.42 -15.79 -17.47
N HIS A 83 -14.09 -14.71 -17.83
CA HIS A 83 -15.10 -14.71 -18.88
C HIS A 83 -14.49 -15.05 -20.24
N PHE A 84 -13.34 -14.50 -20.58
CA PHE A 84 -12.64 -14.83 -21.83
C PHE A 84 -12.31 -16.34 -21.89
N ILE A 85 -11.77 -16.91 -20.81
CA ILE A 85 -11.44 -18.33 -20.73
C ILE A 85 -12.71 -19.20 -20.87
N GLN A 86 -13.82 -18.81 -20.25
CA GLN A 86 -15.10 -19.51 -20.38
C GLN A 86 -15.60 -19.50 -21.84
N VAL A 87 -15.56 -18.35 -22.50
CA VAL A 87 -15.99 -18.23 -23.90
C VAL A 87 -15.07 -19.05 -24.82
N LEU A 88 -13.77 -19.04 -24.59
CA LEU A 88 -12.81 -19.87 -25.31
C LEU A 88 -13.14 -21.37 -25.14
N ASN A 89 -13.37 -21.81 -23.92
CA ASN A 89 -13.75 -23.19 -23.62
C ASN A 89 -15.08 -23.59 -24.30
N LEU A 90 -16.06 -22.69 -24.30
CA LEU A 90 -17.33 -22.93 -25.01
C LEU A 90 -17.16 -23.01 -26.53
N ALA A 91 -16.26 -22.18 -27.12
CA ALA A 91 -15.96 -22.25 -28.55
C ALA A 91 -15.25 -23.57 -28.91
N VAL A 92 -14.39 -24.10 -28.02
CA VAL A 92 -13.78 -25.43 -28.19
C VAL A 92 -14.86 -26.53 -28.12
N LEU A 93 -15.78 -26.46 -27.16
CA LEU A 93 -16.87 -27.45 -27.03
C LEU A 93 -17.83 -27.46 -28.24
N ARG A 94 -17.92 -26.34 -28.98
CA ARG A 94 -18.74 -26.22 -30.19
C ARG A 94 -17.98 -26.54 -31.48
N ASP A 95 -16.73 -27.00 -31.36
CA ASP A 95 -15.83 -27.25 -32.48
C ASP A 95 -15.53 -26.00 -33.34
N GLU A 96 -15.83 -24.79 -32.86
CA GLU A 96 -15.49 -23.54 -33.51
C GLU A 96 -13.98 -23.25 -33.44
N ILE A 97 -13.34 -23.72 -32.38
CA ILE A 97 -11.90 -23.64 -32.14
C ILE A 97 -11.38 -25.05 -31.81
N LYS A 98 -10.33 -25.49 -32.46
CA LYS A 98 -9.74 -26.81 -32.19
C LYS A 98 -9.10 -26.84 -30.80
N SER A 99 -9.24 -27.95 -30.09
CA SER A 99 -8.71 -28.12 -28.73
C SER A 99 -7.19 -27.90 -28.64
N VAL A 100 -6.43 -28.26 -29.65
CA VAL A 100 -4.98 -28.01 -29.76
C VAL A 100 -4.61 -26.53 -29.57
N HIS A 101 -5.49 -25.60 -29.97
CA HIS A 101 -5.22 -24.16 -29.77
C HIS A 101 -5.21 -23.72 -28.30
N LYS A 102 -5.71 -24.54 -27.34
CA LYS A 102 -5.62 -24.24 -25.91
C LYS A 102 -4.17 -24.22 -25.41
N GLU A 103 -3.27 -24.96 -26.05
CA GLU A 103 -1.84 -24.95 -25.75
C GLU A 103 -1.21 -23.56 -25.93
N LEU A 104 -1.72 -22.75 -26.85
CA LEU A 104 -1.24 -21.38 -27.08
C LEU A 104 -1.48 -20.45 -25.87
N TYR A 105 -2.41 -20.82 -25.01
CA TYR A 105 -2.78 -20.09 -23.79
C TYR A 105 -2.25 -20.77 -22.52
N ASP A 106 -1.51 -21.87 -22.64
CA ASP A 106 -1.10 -22.76 -21.53
C ASP A 106 -2.32 -23.28 -20.72
N LEU A 107 -3.48 -23.38 -21.37
CA LEU A 107 -4.70 -23.88 -20.71
C LEU A 107 -4.72 -25.42 -20.74
N PRO A 108 -5.23 -26.07 -19.67
CA PRO A 108 -5.39 -27.51 -19.65
C PRO A 108 -6.43 -27.96 -20.69
N GLU A 109 -6.38 -29.21 -21.13
CA GLU A 109 -7.38 -29.79 -22.02
C GLU A 109 -8.79 -29.75 -21.41
N ALA A 110 -8.88 -29.94 -20.09
CA ALA A 110 -10.13 -29.77 -19.35
C ALA A 110 -10.70 -28.35 -19.53
N ASN A 111 -12.02 -28.27 -19.76
CA ASN A 111 -12.72 -27.00 -19.97
C ASN A 111 -13.00 -26.29 -18.62
N VAL A 112 -11.96 -26.11 -17.81
CA VAL A 112 -12.02 -25.50 -16.48
C VAL A 112 -11.31 -24.15 -16.51
N VAL A 113 -11.85 -23.18 -15.79
CA VAL A 113 -11.17 -21.90 -15.53
C VAL A 113 -10.14 -22.15 -14.43
N PRO A 114 -8.86 -21.79 -14.63
CA PRO A 114 -7.85 -21.92 -13.59
C PRO A 114 -8.16 -21.03 -12.38
N ASP A 115 -7.49 -21.30 -11.27
CA ASP A 115 -7.62 -20.45 -10.08
C ASP A 115 -7.06 -19.05 -10.35
N LEU A 116 -7.92 -18.04 -10.16
CA LEU A 116 -7.63 -16.61 -10.34
C LEU A 116 -7.76 -15.84 -9.02
N LEU A 117 -7.71 -16.51 -7.86
CA LEU A 117 -7.93 -15.85 -6.56
C LEU A 117 -6.78 -14.93 -6.17
N SER A 118 -5.54 -15.36 -6.41
CA SER A 118 -4.37 -14.55 -6.09
C SER A 118 -4.06 -13.50 -7.17
N GLU A 119 -3.49 -12.39 -6.76
CA GLU A 119 -3.03 -11.34 -7.69
C GLU A 119 -1.90 -11.84 -8.60
N ALA A 120 -1.02 -12.70 -8.08
CA ALA A 120 0.03 -13.34 -8.86
C ALA A 120 -0.55 -14.21 -9.98
N ALA A 121 -1.59 -14.99 -9.68
CA ALA A 121 -2.30 -15.77 -10.68
C ALA A 121 -2.97 -14.89 -11.75
N LEU A 122 -3.55 -13.74 -11.34
CA LEU A 122 -4.14 -12.79 -12.29
C LEU A 122 -3.07 -12.17 -13.22
N VAL A 123 -1.89 -11.86 -12.71
CA VAL A 123 -0.77 -11.37 -13.51
C VAL A 123 -0.35 -12.42 -14.53
N GLU A 124 -0.15 -13.66 -14.09
CA GLU A 124 0.29 -14.75 -14.95
C GLU A 124 -0.75 -15.10 -16.03
N TRP A 125 -1.99 -15.36 -15.61
CA TRP A 125 -3.05 -15.78 -16.51
C TRP A 125 -3.48 -14.66 -17.48
N GLY A 126 -3.51 -13.40 -17.01
CA GLY A 126 -3.80 -12.26 -17.89
C GLY A 126 -2.79 -12.15 -19.02
N ARG A 127 -1.50 -12.31 -18.73
CA ARG A 127 -0.43 -12.34 -19.73
C ARG A 127 -0.61 -13.51 -20.70
N LYS A 128 -0.76 -14.74 -20.20
CA LYS A 128 -0.93 -15.95 -21.02
C LYS A 128 -2.12 -15.84 -21.98
N ILE A 129 -3.25 -15.35 -21.50
CA ILE A 129 -4.46 -15.18 -22.31
C ILE A 129 -4.25 -14.15 -23.41
N ILE A 130 -3.64 -13.01 -23.12
CA ILE A 130 -3.39 -11.95 -24.09
C ILE A 130 -2.41 -12.44 -25.16
N GLU A 131 -1.29 -13.03 -24.75
CA GLU A 131 -0.28 -13.56 -25.67
C GLU A 131 -0.83 -14.74 -26.50
N GLY A 132 -1.59 -15.64 -25.87
CA GLY A 132 -2.20 -16.79 -26.55
C GLY A 132 -3.17 -16.37 -27.65
N GLU A 133 -4.06 -15.39 -27.36
CA GLU A 133 -4.99 -14.88 -28.39
C GLU A 133 -4.27 -14.13 -29.50
N GLN A 134 -3.23 -13.38 -29.19
CA GLN A 134 -2.39 -12.75 -30.21
C GLN A 134 -1.73 -13.78 -31.14
N ARG A 135 -1.17 -14.86 -30.59
CA ARG A 135 -0.58 -15.95 -31.39
C ARG A 135 -1.64 -16.65 -32.22
N ARG A 136 -2.80 -16.99 -31.66
CA ARG A 136 -3.87 -17.68 -32.37
C ARG A 136 -4.41 -16.84 -33.53
N THR A 137 -4.66 -15.56 -33.30
CA THR A 137 -5.18 -14.66 -34.33
C THR A 137 -4.13 -14.36 -35.42
N SER A 138 -2.84 -14.28 -35.06
CA SER A 138 -1.78 -14.13 -36.07
C SER A 138 -1.62 -15.36 -36.99
N GLN A 139 -2.08 -16.53 -36.54
CA GLN A 139 -2.15 -17.77 -37.31
C GLN A 139 -3.46 -17.89 -38.13
N GLY A 140 -4.26 -16.82 -38.22
CA GLY A 140 -5.52 -16.79 -39.00
C GLY A 140 -6.75 -17.26 -38.19
N GLY A 141 -6.64 -17.44 -36.90
CA GLY A 141 -7.79 -17.75 -36.02
C GLY A 141 -8.77 -16.56 -35.94
N ILE A 142 -10.08 -16.86 -35.97
CA ILE A 142 -11.13 -15.85 -35.83
C ILE A 142 -11.13 -15.31 -34.40
N PRO A 143 -11.00 -13.98 -34.17
CA PRO A 143 -10.95 -13.41 -32.83
C PRO A 143 -12.23 -13.71 -32.00
N ILE A 144 -12.07 -13.88 -30.71
CA ILE A 144 -13.21 -13.96 -29.79
C ILE A 144 -13.81 -12.56 -29.63
N TYR A 145 -15.15 -12.45 -29.78
CA TYR A 145 -15.84 -11.15 -29.81
C TYR A 145 -16.32 -10.66 -28.46
N ASN A 146 -16.70 -11.55 -27.53
CA ASN A 146 -17.27 -11.13 -26.26
C ASN A 146 -16.81 -12.03 -25.11
N PRO A 147 -15.88 -11.55 -24.26
CA PRO A 147 -15.20 -10.25 -24.39
C PRO A 147 -14.12 -10.27 -25.47
N THR A 148 -13.87 -9.13 -26.12
CA THR A 148 -12.72 -9.02 -27.01
C THR A 148 -11.43 -9.01 -26.21
N ILE A 149 -10.34 -9.53 -26.79
CA ILE A 149 -9.03 -9.52 -26.11
C ILE A 149 -8.54 -8.09 -25.81
N ALA A 150 -8.88 -7.12 -26.65
CA ALA A 150 -8.59 -5.71 -26.40
C ALA A 150 -9.22 -5.22 -25.10
N ARG A 151 -10.45 -5.65 -24.82
CA ARG A 151 -11.16 -5.30 -23.59
C ARG A 151 -10.55 -5.99 -22.37
N VAL A 152 -10.17 -7.26 -22.49
CA VAL A 152 -9.42 -7.98 -21.46
C VAL A 152 -8.12 -7.26 -21.15
N LYS A 153 -7.37 -6.88 -22.18
CA LYS A 153 -6.09 -6.17 -22.05
C LYS A 153 -6.25 -4.84 -21.32
N VAL A 154 -7.26 -4.04 -21.64
CA VAL A 154 -7.51 -2.76 -20.95
C VAL A 154 -7.70 -2.98 -19.44
N HIS A 155 -8.53 -3.94 -19.03
CA HIS A 155 -8.76 -4.20 -17.59
C HIS A 155 -7.54 -4.83 -16.92
N TYR A 156 -6.77 -5.63 -17.64
CA TYR A 156 -5.51 -6.18 -17.17
C TYR A 156 -4.45 -5.10 -16.95
N ASP A 157 -4.25 -4.19 -17.90
CA ASP A 157 -3.30 -3.08 -17.80
C ASP A 157 -3.66 -2.12 -16.63
N ILE A 158 -4.96 -1.81 -16.47
CA ILE A 158 -5.46 -1.02 -15.32
C ILE A 158 -5.19 -1.73 -13.99
N PHE A 159 -5.36 -3.04 -13.95
CA PHE A 159 -5.04 -3.84 -12.77
C PHE A 159 -3.54 -3.77 -12.44
N LEU A 160 -2.65 -4.00 -13.43
CA LEU A 160 -1.20 -3.94 -13.24
C LEU A 160 -0.74 -2.58 -12.72
N ASP A 161 -1.20 -1.49 -13.34
CA ASP A 161 -0.88 -0.12 -12.90
C ASP A 161 -1.32 0.11 -11.44
N SER A 162 -2.53 -0.34 -11.08
CA SER A 162 -3.02 -0.21 -9.71
C SER A 162 -2.26 -1.10 -8.71
N TYR A 163 -1.77 -2.26 -9.14
CA TYR A 163 -0.97 -3.19 -8.33
C TYR A 163 0.37 -2.57 -7.93
N GLU A 164 1.07 -1.97 -8.89
CA GLU A 164 2.34 -1.29 -8.62
C GLU A 164 2.17 -0.04 -7.76
N ARG A 165 1.14 0.76 -8.02
CA ARG A 165 0.82 1.93 -7.20
C ARG A 165 0.50 1.56 -5.77
N GLN A 166 -0.29 0.51 -5.55
CA GLN A 166 -0.63 0.04 -4.21
C GLN A 166 0.62 -0.36 -3.43
N LYS A 167 1.57 -1.09 -4.06
CA LYS A 167 2.88 -1.43 -3.46
C LYS A 167 3.70 -0.19 -3.11
N SER A 168 3.73 0.81 -3.99
CA SER A 168 4.44 2.07 -3.75
C SER A 168 3.87 2.83 -2.54
N TYR A 169 2.54 2.96 -2.44
CA TYR A 169 1.90 3.61 -1.29
C TYR A 169 2.12 2.83 0.01
N GLN A 170 2.05 1.50 -0.03
CA GLN A 170 2.35 0.67 1.13
C GLN A 170 3.79 0.86 1.62
N SER A 171 4.76 0.89 0.71
CA SER A 171 6.16 1.16 1.03
C SER A 171 6.35 2.57 1.64
N ALA A 172 5.66 3.59 1.11
CA ALA A 172 5.70 4.95 1.66
C ALA A 172 5.11 5.00 3.09
N THR A 173 3.98 4.33 3.32
CA THR A 173 3.35 4.25 4.65
C THR A 173 4.26 3.55 5.66
N ASN A 174 4.87 2.42 5.27
CA ASN A 174 5.78 1.69 6.16
C ASN A 174 6.99 2.56 6.55
N ARG A 175 7.63 3.22 5.57
CA ARG A 175 8.75 4.13 5.86
C ARG A 175 8.37 5.28 6.79
N SER A 176 7.20 5.89 6.57
CA SER A 176 6.71 6.97 7.44
C SER A 176 6.36 6.48 8.86
N LEU A 177 5.91 5.24 8.98
CA LEU A 177 5.65 4.59 10.27
C LEU A 177 6.97 4.32 11.03
N ASP A 178 8.00 3.82 10.33
CA ASP A 178 9.32 3.55 10.90
C ASP A 178 9.99 4.85 11.38
N GLU A 179 9.88 5.93 10.60
CA GLU A 179 10.35 7.25 10.99
C GLU A 179 9.65 7.74 12.26
N LEU A 180 8.32 7.63 12.30
CA LEU A 180 7.54 8.02 13.46
C LEU A 180 7.89 7.16 14.69
N ALA A 181 8.15 5.86 14.53
CA ALA A 181 8.60 4.97 15.60
C ALA A 181 9.93 5.41 16.17
N SER A 182 10.92 5.72 15.34
CA SER A 182 12.22 6.24 15.76
C SER A 182 12.09 7.53 16.56
N MET A 183 11.19 8.42 16.15
CA MET A 183 10.92 9.67 16.87
C MET A 183 10.22 9.43 18.22
N ARG A 184 9.41 8.39 18.35
CA ARG A 184 8.80 8.02 19.65
C ARG A 184 9.86 7.70 20.68
N ASP A 185 10.89 6.96 20.29
CA ASP A 185 12.00 6.60 21.19
C ASP A 185 12.81 7.82 21.60
N LEU A 186 13.13 8.71 20.64
CA LEU A 186 13.80 9.98 20.92
C LEU A 186 12.98 10.89 21.86
N SER A 187 11.66 10.91 21.74
CA SER A 187 10.78 11.69 22.61
C SER A 187 10.91 11.29 24.09
N LEU A 188 11.13 10.02 24.38
CA LEU A 188 11.31 9.52 25.73
C LEU A 188 12.64 9.96 26.33
N ILE A 189 13.70 10.04 25.53
CA ILE A 189 15.02 10.54 25.96
C ILE A 189 14.89 12.02 26.35
N HIS A 190 14.30 12.86 25.53
CA HIS A 190 14.11 14.30 25.82
C HIS A 190 13.19 14.58 27.02
N ILE A 191 12.28 13.67 27.37
CA ILE A 191 11.39 13.81 28.52
C ILE A 191 12.05 13.29 29.81
N SER A 192 12.99 12.34 29.73
CA SER A 192 13.57 11.66 30.88
C SER A 192 14.98 12.13 31.29
N GLU A 193 15.76 12.74 30.39
CA GLU A 193 17.13 13.19 30.65
C GLU A 193 17.28 14.33 31.69
N PRO A 194 16.36 15.30 31.82
CA PRO A 194 16.51 16.36 32.81
C PRO A 194 16.62 15.86 34.26
N THR A 195 16.13 14.66 34.53
CA THR A 195 16.15 14.07 35.89
C THR A 195 17.44 13.33 36.24
N ARG A 196 18.36 13.12 35.30
CA ARG A 196 19.62 12.39 35.52
C ARG A 196 20.84 13.28 35.76
N GLN A 197 20.78 14.56 35.44
CA GLN A 197 21.92 15.48 35.60
C GLN A 197 21.95 16.21 36.95
N GLU A 198 20.96 16.03 37.82
CA GLU A 198 20.88 16.64 39.15
C GLU A 198 21.10 15.66 40.33
N ALA A 199 21.69 14.49 40.10
CA ALA A 199 22.00 13.54 41.16
C ALA A 199 23.50 13.44 41.40
#